data_7d19613cdc36228bf713e05ae153f662
#
_entry.id   7d19613cdc36228bf713e05ae153f662
#
_cell.length_a   1.000
_cell.length_b   1.000
_cell.length_c   1.000
_cell.angle_alpha   90.00
_cell.angle_beta   90.00
_cell.angle_gamma   90.00
#
_symmetry.space_group_name_H-M   'P 1'
#
loop_
_entity.id
_entity.type
_entity.pdbx_description
1 polymer ?
#
loop_
_entity_poly.entity_id
_entity_poly.type
_entity_poly.pdbx_seq_one_letter_code
_entity_poly.pdbx_strand_id
1 'polypeptide(L)'
;MLALGLDSSNYRSSAAWFKSSSCYHGERELLFVPKGGLGLRQSDAVFAQTKQLPQVLQRVLKTAGQITCVGVSQKPRPVAESYMPCFLVGVGLAQAVSGALGVPLFYFSHQEGHLAAAALSAGQPQLFGQEFLAFHVSGGTTEVLKVTPQNGGFSVQILGGGCDLHAGQLVDRVGVMLGLPFPAGEELEHLALKGSPAKKVKISVKGCGCNLSGMQNVCQSLQRQGTPAQDIAATLFHFLGQTLLQMAQNAYRQYPLPILFSGGVMANSIIKNTLTGQLPAYFATPELSGDNAVGIACLALKKFNAG
;
A
#
# COMPACT_ATOMS: atom_id res chain seq x y z
N MET A 1 13.92 -3.26 -23.40
CA MET A 1 12.79 -2.30 -23.42
C MET A 1 12.67 -1.65 -22.07
N LEU A 2 12.25 -0.38 -22.00
CA LEU A 2 12.14 0.38 -20.76
C LEU A 2 10.81 1.13 -20.74
N ALA A 3 10.00 0.94 -19.71
CA ALA A 3 8.76 1.68 -19.49
C ALA A 3 8.95 2.82 -18.52
N LEU A 4 8.31 3.95 -18.78
CA LEU A 4 8.14 5.06 -17.85
C LEU A 4 6.79 4.92 -17.16
N GLY A 5 6.73 5.12 -15.85
CA GLY A 5 5.50 5.16 -15.03
C GLY A 5 5.33 6.49 -14.36
N LEU A 6 4.09 6.96 -14.27
CA LEU A 6 3.70 8.17 -13.55
C LEU A 6 2.52 7.89 -12.62
N ASP A 7 2.60 8.43 -11.39
CA ASP A 7 1.53 8.34 -10.41
C ASP A 7 1.40 9.66 -9.64
N SER A 8 0.20 10.24 -9.67
CA SER A 8 -0.15 11.50 -9.00
C SER A 8 -1.27 11.27 -8.00
N SER A 9 -0.99 10.55 -6.93
CA SER A 9 -1.94 10.30 -5.85
C SER A 9 -2.22 11.57 -5.02
N ASN A 10 -3.20 11.51 -4.11
CA ASN A 10 -3.63 12.70 -3.35
C ASN A 10 -2.55 13.28 -2.44
N TYR A 11 -1.53 12.52 -2.09
CA TYR A 11 -0.49 12.93 -1.13
C TYR A 11 0.93 12.83 -1.67
N ARG A 12 1.11 12.30 -2.89
CA ARG A 12 2.45 12.03 -3.42
C ARG A 12 2.54 12.19 -4.93
N SER A 13 3.61 12.82 -5.40
CA SER A 13 4.07 12.79 -6.78
C SER A 13 5.07 11.65 -6.95
N SER A 14 4.93 10.84 -7.98
CA SER A 14 5.84 9.72 -8.22
C SER A 14 6.05 9.48 -9.71
N ALA A 15 7.30 9.23 -10.09
CA ALA A 15 7.72 8.79 -11.42
C ALA A 15 8.74 7.66 -11.29
N ALA A 16 8.78 6.75 -12.26
CA ALA A 16 9.73 5.67 -12.27
C ALA A 16 9.99 5.18 -13.70
N TRP A 17 11.19 4.65 -13.95
CA TRP A 17 11.38 3.78 -15.09
C TRP A 17 11.61 2.34 -14.62
N PHE A 18 11.19 1.39 -15.47
CA PHE A 18 11.29 -0.03 -15.20
C PHE A 18 11.75 -0.79 -16.42
N LYS A 19 12.75 -1.66 -16.24
CA LYS A 19 13.31 -2.54 -17.28
C LYS A 19 13.15 -4.02 -16.91
N SER A 20 13.36 -4.36 -15.64
CA SER A 20 13.19 -5.69 -15.06
C SER A 20 13.02 -5.61 -13.55
N SER A 21 12.73 -6.72 -12.89
CA SER A 21 12.63 -6.79 -11.42
C SER A 21 13.92 -6.41 -10.68
N SER A 22 15.07 -6.53 -11.34
CA SER A 22 16.39 -6.14 -10.81
C SER A 22 16.92 -4.82 -11.37
N CYS A 23 16.18 -4.14 -12.27
CA CYS A 23 16.62 -2.93 -12.95
C CYS A 23 15.48 -1.95 -13.11
N TYR A 24 15.31 -1.09 -12.14
CA TYR A 24 14.33 0.01 -12.10
C TYR A 24 14.88 1.16 -11.27
N HIS A 25 14.31 2.34 -11.44
CA HIS A 25 14.57 3.50 -10.61
C HIS A 25 13.30 4.31 -10.46
N GLY A 26 13.03 4.80 -9.27
CA GLY A 26 11.84 5.61 -8.99
C GLY A 26 12.14 6.72 -8.00
N GLU A 27 11.55 7.87 -8.29
CA GLU A 27 11.55 9.05 -7.44
C GLU A 27 10.13 9.34 -6.96
N ARG A 28 10.02 9.76 -5.71
CA ARG A 28 8.74 10.09 -5.10
C ARG A 28 8.89 11.23 -4.10
N GLU A 29 7.88 12.07 -3.99
CA GLU A 29 7.90 13.22 -3.12
C GLU A 29 6.51 13.47 -2.52
N LEU A 30 6.44 13.66 -1.20
CA LEU A 30 5.18 13.97 -0.51
C LEU A 30 4.74 15.40 -0.86
N LEU A 31 3.44 15.59 -1.05
CA LEU A 31 2.86 16.90 -1.11
C LEU A 31 2.87 17.53 0.28
N PHE A 32 3.13 18.83 0.33
CA PHE A 32 3.10 19.56 1.59
C PHE A 32 1.69 19.63 2.15
N VAL A 33 1.51 19.14 3.38
CA VAL A 33 0.28 19.29 4.16
C VAL A 33 0.55 20.30 5.28
N PRO A 34 -0.21 21.38 5.40
CA PRO A 34 -0.04 22.35 6.49
C PRO A 34 -0.21 21.67 7.86
N LYS A 35 0.59 22.10 8.85
CA LYS A 35 0.48 21.59 10.23
C LYS A 35 -0.95 21.78 10.75
N GLY A 36 -1.55 20.71 11.30
CA GLY A 36 -2.92 20.73 11.79
C GLY A 36 -3.99 20.45 10.73
N GLY A 37 -3.62 20.29 9.46
CA GLY A 37 -4.55 19.88 8.40
C GLY A 37 -4.91 18.41 8.52
N LEU A 38 -6.22 18.09 8.35
CA LEU A 38 -6.72 16.71 8.34
C LEU A 38 -6.56 16.01 6.97
N GLY A 39 -5.89 16.66 6.01
CA GLY A 39 -5.67 16.17 4.65
C GLY A 39 -5.55 17.32 3.64
N LEU A 40 -5.39 16.99 2.36
CA LEU A 40 -5.37 17.95 1.24
C LEU A 40 -6.73 17.98 0.54
N ARG A 41 -7.23 19.18 0.26
CA ARG A 41 -8.34 19.36 -0.68
C ARG A 41 -7.87 18.94 -2.08
N GLN A 42 -8.77 18.44 -2.91
CA GLN A 42 -8.41 17.99 -4.25
C GLN A 42 -7.81 19.10 -5.13
N SER A 43 -8.32 20.34 -5.02
CA SER A 43 -7.76 21.53 -5.69
C SER A 43 -6.31 21.80 -5.30
N ASP A 44 -6.01 21.67 -4.00
CA ASP A 44 -4.67 21.92 -3.46
C ASP A 44 -3.70 20.80 -3.90
N ALA A 45 -4.19 19.56 -3.93
CA ALA A 45 -3.45 18.43 -4.45
C ALA A 45 -3.12 18.60 -5.93
N VAL A 46 -4.11 18.98 -6.77
CA VAL A 46 -3.90 19.26 -8.20
C VAL A 46 -2.86 20.36 -8.39
N PHE A 47 -2.98 21.47 -7.66
CA PHE A 47 -2.02 22.57 -7.77
C PHE A 47 -0.60 22.15 -7.34
N ALA A 48 -0.48 21.43 -6.25
CA ALA A 48 0.82 20.92 -5.78
C ALA A 48 1.42 19.92 -6.78
N GLN A 49 0.63 18.98 -7.28
CA GLN A 49 1.04 18.00 -8.30
C GLN A 49 1.53 18.68 -9.58
N THR A 50 0.85 19.74 -10.05
CA THR A 50 1.25 20.48 -11.25
C THR A 50 2.65 21.08 -11.12
N LYS A 51 3.05 21.50 -9.93
CA LYS A 51 4.39 22.01 -9.68
C LYS A 51 5.43 20.91 -9.46
N GLN A 52 5.08 19.89 -8.71
CA GLN A 52 6.02 18.91 -8.18
C GLN A 52 6.29 17.75 -9.13
N LEU A 53 5.24 17.19 -9.78
CA LEU A 53 5.39 16.00 -10.62
C LEU A 53 6.35 16.19 -11.80
N PRO A 54 6.40 17.35 -12.50
CA PRO A 54 7.39 17.59 -13.54
C PRO A 54 8.83 17.55 -13.02
N GLN A 55 9.09 18.03 -11.80
CA GLN A 55 10.41 18.00 -11.18
C GLN A 55 10.83 16.57 -10.80
N VAL A 56 9.90 15.78 -10.25
CA VAL A 56 10.10 14.35 -9.96
C VAL A 56 10.43 13.60 -11.26
N LEU A 57 9.65 13.84 -12.32
CA LEU A 57 9.88 13.24 -13.63
C LEU A 57 11.25 13.60 -14.20
N GLN A 58 11.67 14.87 -14.13
CA GLN A 58 12.99 15.29 -14.61
C GLN A 58 14.14 14.54 -13.90
N ARG A 59 14.01 14.28 -12.59
CA ARG A 59 15.03 13.50 -11.86
C ARG A 59 15.11 12.06 -12.39
N VAL A 60 13.99 11.43 -12.61
CA VAL A 60 13.90 10.05 -13.14
C VAL A 60 14.46 9.97 -14.58
N LEU A 61 14.17 10.95 -15.42
CA LEU A 61 14.62 10.98 -16.80
C LEU A 61 16.16 11.14 -16.94
N LYS A 62 16.85 11.71 -15.95
CA LYS A 62 18.32 11.82 -15.97
C LYS A 62 19.03 10.45 -16.03
N THR A 63 18.39 9.42 -15.50
CA THR A 63 18.95 8.05 -15.45
C THR A 63 18.23 7.09 -16.39
N ALA A 64 17.17 7.53 -17.07
CA ALA A 64 16.40 6.72 -17.99
C ALA A 64 17.17 6.52 -19.30
N GLY A 65 17.15 5.30 -19.84
CA GLY A 65 17.53 5.02 -21.22
C GLY A 65 16.38 5.35 -22.18
N GLN A 66 16.42 4.76 -23.38
CA GLN A 66 15.36 4.92 -24.37
C GLN A 66 14.04 4.35 -23.86
N ILE A 67 13.02 5.20 -23.72
CA ILE A 67 11.67 4.83 -23.29
C ILE A 67 10.94 4.20 -24.47
N THR A 68 10.31 3.04 -24.25
CA THR A 68 9.55 2.29 -25.26
C THR A 68 8.04 2.34 -25.03
N CYS A 69 7.59 2.65 -23.83
CA CYS A 69 6.18 2.87 -23.52
C CYS A 69 6.02 3.71 -22.23
N VAL A 70 4.84 4.29 -22.04
CA VAL A 70 4.48 5.07 -20.84
C VAL A 70 3.27 4.43 -20.18
N GLY A 71 3.27 4.37 -18.84
CA GLY A 71 2.13 4.01 -18.02
C GLY A 71 1.75 5.15 -17.09
N VAL A 72 0.47 5.26 -16.77
CA VAL A 72 -0.01 6.28 -15.82
C VAL A 72 -1.18 5.76 -14.99
N SER A 73 -1.21 6.12 -13.71
CA SER A 73 -2.41 5.98 -12.89
C SER A 73 -3.40 7.08 -13.24
N GLN A 74 -4.63 6.70 -13.64
CA GLN A 74 -5.68 7.64 -14.05
C GLN A 74 -6.81 7.78 -13.02
N LYS A 75 -6.86 6.90 -12.03
CA LYS A 75 -7.91 6.84 -11.01
C LYS A 75 -7.46 6.03 -9.79
N PRO A 76 -8.11 6.19 -8.62
CA PRO A 76 -7.75 5.45 -7.41
C PRO A 76 -7.86 3.93 -7.56
N ARG A 77 -9.00 3.43 -8.06
CA ARG A 77 -9.35 1.98 -8.09
C ARG A 77 -9.78 1.54 -9.49
N PRO A 78 -9.65 0.26 -9.84
CA PRO A 78 -10.03 -0.26 -11.16
C PRO A 78 -11.56 -0.48 -11.30
N VAL A 79 -12.37 0.49 -10.85
CA VAL A 79 -13.84 0.50 -10.97
C VAL A 79 -14.29 1.76 -11.69
N ALA A 80 -15.44 1.72 -12.37
CA ALA A 80 -15.91 2.79 -13.23
C ALA A 80 -16.07 4.13 -12.49
N GLU A 81 -16.70 4.10 -11.32
CA GLU A 81 -17.04 5.28 -10.50
C GLU A 81 -15.86 5.88 -9.73
N SER A 82 -14.67 5.28 -9.84
CA SER A 82 -13.48 5.74 -9.11
C SER A 82 -12.86 6.93 -9.82
N TYR A 83 -12.95 8.11 -9.21
CA TYR A 83 -12.42 9.36 -9.75
C TYR A 83 -11.82 10.24 -8.65
N MET A 84 -10.66 10.81 -8.91
CA MET A 84 -10.06 11.90 -8.13
C MET A 84 -9.31 12.86 -9.05
N PRO A 85 -9.56 14.19 -8.97
CA PRO A 85 -8.96 15.19 -9.86
C PRO A 85 -7.43 15.20 -9.88
N CYS A 86 -6.75 14.86 -8.79
CA CYS A 86 -5.30 14.85 -8.73
C CYS A 86 -4.63 13.95 -9.78
N PHE A 87 -5.29 12.86 -10.22
CA PHE A 87 -4.77 11.97 -11.25
C PHE A 87 -4.72 12.61 -12.65
N LEU A 88 -5.52 13.64 -12.91
CA LEU A 88 -5.53 14.35 -14.21
C LEU A 88 -4.16 14.98 -14.50
N VAL A 89 -3.42 15.41 -13.50
CA VAL A 89 -2.07 15.98 -13.67
C VAL A 89 -1.11 14.94 -14.23
N GLY A 90 -1.09 13.74 -13.65
CA GLY A 90 -0.28 12.62 -14.14
C GLY A 90 -0.67 12.20 -15.55
N VAL A 91 -1.98 12.12 -15.83
CA VAL A 91 -2.51 11.77 -17.14
C VAL A 91 -2.08 12.80 -18.20
N GLY A 92 -2.26 14.10 -17.96
CA GLY A 92 -1.86 15.15 -18.90
C GLY A 92 -0.35 15.12 -19.19
N LEU A 93 0.47 14.95 -18.17
CA LEU A 93 1.92 14.85 -18.33
C LEU A 93 2.33 13.57 -19.10
N ALA A 94 1.70 12.44 -18.81
CA ALA A 94 1.96 11.18 -19.51
C ALA A 94 1.58 11.24 -21.00
N GLN A 95 0.46 11.89 -21.32
CA GLN A 95 0.02 12.14 -22.70
C GLN A 95 1.03 13.01 -23.46
N ALA A 96 1.50 14.10 -22.85
CA ALA A 96 2.48 14.97 -23.45
C ALA A 96 3.82 14.24 -23.72
N VAL A 97 4.31 13.46 -22.75
CA VAL A 97 5.55 12.68 -22.89
C VAL A 97 5.41 11.57 -23.94
N SER A 98 4.32 10.80 -23.89
CA SER A 98 4.04 9.73 -24.85
C SER A 98 3.94 10.28 -26.28
N GLY A 99 3.21 11.39 -26.48
CA GLY A 99 3.08 12.05 -27.77
C GLY A 99 4.42 12.60 -28.30
N ALA A 100 5.21 13.24 -27.46
CA ALA A 100 6.53 13.77 -27.84
C ALA A 100 7.53 12.67 -28.23
N LEU A 101 7.46 11.51 -27.57
CA LEU A 101 8.33 10.36 -27.85
C LEU A 101 7.82 9.42 -28.94
N GLY A 102 6.55 9.57 -29.37
CA GLY A 102 5.92 8.65 -30.33
C GLY A 102 5.76 7.23 -29.81
N VAL A 103 5.57 7.03 -28.50
CA VAL A 103 5.45 5.70 -27.85
C VAL A 103 4.06 5.47 -27.28
N PRO A 104 3.58 4.22 -27.15
CA PRO A 104 2.25 3.93 -26.61
C PRO A 104 2.12 4.32 -25.14
N LEU A 105 0.89 4.75 -24.77
CA LEU A 105 0.47 5.11 -23.43
C LEU A 105 -0.56 4.12 -22.89
N PHE A 106 -0.32 3.61 -21.68
CA PHE A 106 -1.21 2.68 -20.99
C PHE A 106 -1.75 3.29 -19.69
N TYR A 107 -3.04 3.04 -19.43
CA TYR A 107 -3.76 3.57 -18.28
C TYR A 107 -4.05 2.45 -17.28
N PHE A 108 -3.80 2.73 -16.00
CA PHE A 108 -4.06 1.84 -14.87
C PHE A 108 -4.74 2.61 -13.74
N SER A 109 -5.18 1.94 -12.72
CA SER A 109 -5.51 2.57 -11.44
C SER A 109 -4.30 2.61 -10.51
N HIS A 110 -4.33 3.52 -9.56
CA HIS A 110 -3.33 3.61 -8.49
C HIS A 110 -3.22 2.30 -7.68
N GLN A 111 -4.37 1.66 -7.38
CA GLN A 111 -4.41 0.38 -6.68
C GLN A 111 -3.71 -0.75 -7.47
N GLU A 112 -3.85 -0.79 -8.80
CA GLU A 112 -3.11 -1.75 -9.64
C GLU A 112 -1.60 -1.52 -9.54
N GLY A 113 -1.16 -0.27 -9.51
CA GLY A 113 0.25 0.09 -9.28
C GLY A 113 0.77 -0.44 -7.93
N HIS A 114 0.00 -0.29 -6.86
CA HIS A 114 0.35 -0.83 -5.55
C HIS A 114 0.47 -2.36 -5.54
N LEU A 115 -0.49 -3.05 -6.16
CA LEU A 115 -0.48 -4.51 -6.25
C LEU A 115 0.74 -5.01 -7.05
N ALA A 116 1.04 -4.36 -8.17
CA ALA A 116 2.20 -4.69 -8.99
C ALA A 116 3.53 -4.45 -8.25
N ALA A 117 3.67 -3.30 -7.58
CA ALA A 117 4.85 -2.99 -6.78
C ALA A 117 5.04 -3.97 -5.62
N ALA A 118 3.95 -4.36 -4.95
CA ALA A 118 3.97 -5.35 -3.88
C ALA A 118 4.39 -6.74 -4.39
N ALA A 119 3.84 -7.20 -5.51
CA ALA A 119 4.20 -8.48 -6.12
C ALA A 119 5.67 -8.53 -6.56
N LEU A 120 6.18 -7.43 -7.13
CA LEU A 120 7.59 -7.28 -7.48
C LEU A 120 8.49 -7.37 -6.25
N SER A 121 8.21 -6.59 -5.21
CA SER A 121 9.04 -6.51 -4.02
C SER A 121 8.99 -7.80 -3.19
N ALA A 122 7.90 -8.56 -3.27
CA ALA A 122 7.79 -9.88 -2.68
C ALA A 122 8.52 -10.98 -3.48
N GLY A 123 9.12 -10.64 -4.63
CA GLY A 123 9.79 -11.61 -5.52
C GLY A 123 8.85 -12.63 -6.13
N GLN A 124 7.58 -12.27 -6.38
CA GLN A 124 6.54 -13.19 -6.83
C GLN A 124 6.01 -12.84 -8.24
N PRO A 125 6.83 -12.99 -9.31
CA PRO A 125 6.44 -12.61 -10.67
C PRO A 125 5.26 -13.44 -11.22
N GLN A 126 5.00 -14.64 -10.68
CA GLN A 126 3.85 -15.48 -11.08
C GLN A 126 2.51 -14.83 -10.75
N LEU A 127 2.43 -13.94 -9.74
CA LEU A 127 1.21 -13.23 -9.38
C LEU A 127 0.68 -12.31 -10.50
N PHE A 128 1.50 -11.98 -11.49
CA PHE A 128 1.03 -11.24 -12.67
C PHE A 128 0.25 -12.11 -13.67
N GLY A 129 0.29 -13.44 -13.53
CA GLY A 129 -0.38 -14.39 -14.43
C GLY A 129 -1.40 -15.30 -13.75
N GLN A 130 -1.60 -15.18 -12.45
CA GLN A 130 -2.55 -16.03 -11.70
C GLN A 130 -3.36 -15.20 -10.70
N GLU A 131 -4.53 -15.69 -10.31
CA GLU A 131 -5.32 -15.08 -9.23
C GLU A 131 -4.59 -15.18 -7.89
N PHE A 132 -4.78 -14.17 -7.05
CA PHE A 132 -4.26 -14.15 -5.69
C PHE A 132 -5.14 -13.31 -4.75
N LEU A 133 -4.97 -13.51 -3.46
CA LEU A 133 -5.54 -12.66 -2.43
C LEU A 133 -4.50 -11.57 -2.08
N ALA A 134 -4.96 -10.35 -1.85
CA ALA A 134 -4.09 -9.28 -1.39
C ALA A 134 -4.63 -8.65 -0.10
N PHE A 135 -3.75 -8.46 0.87
CA PHE A 135 -4.00 -7.67 2.06
C PHE A 135 -3.22 -6.37 1.94
N HIS A 136 -3.94 -5.26 1.89
CA HIS A 136 -3.33 -3.93 1.96
C HIS A 136 -3.62 -3.33 3.33
N VAL A 137 -2.59 -3.24 4.19
CA VAL A 137 -2.75 -2.81 5.59
C VAL A 137 -1.80 -1.65 5.89
N SER A 138 -2.35 -0.46 5.98
CA SER A 138 -1.61 0.80 6.12
C SER A 138 -2.30 1.75 7.10
N GLY A 139 -1.80 2.98 7.20
CA GLY A 139 -2.42 4.07 7.98
C GLY A 139 -3.82 4.44 7.50
N GLY A 140 -4.06 4.42 6.19
CA GLY A 140 -5.33 4.82 5.58
C GLY A 140 -6.18 3.66 5.06
N THR A 141 -5.69 2.42 5.12
CA THR A 141 -6.36 1.27 4.49
C THR A 141 -6.16 -0.01 5.30
N THR A 142 -7.22 -0.79 5.43
CA THR A 142 -7.17 -2.18 5.88
C THR A 142 -8.16 -2.93 5.00
N GLU A 143 -7.68 -3.58 3.94
CA GLU A 143 -8.52 -4.22 2.92
C GLU A 143 -8.04 -5.64 2.61
N VAL A 144 -9.00 -6.51 2.32
CA VAL A 144 -8.80 -7.85 1.77
C VAL A 144 -9.40 -7.89 0.38
N LEU A 145 -8.58 -8.24 -0.60
CA LEU A 145 -8.89 -8.17 -2.02
C LEU A 145 -8.73 -9.55 -2.66
N LYS A 146 -9.61 -9.90 -3.59
CA LYS A 146 -9.35 -10.92 -4.61
C LYS A 146 -8.87 -10.20 -5.87
N VAL A 147 -7.73 -10.61 -6.38
CA VAL A 147 -7.07 -9.98 -7.53
C VAL A 147 -7.02 -10.99 -8.67
N THR A 148 -7.52 -10.58 -9.84
CA THR A 148 -7.51 -11.39 -11.05
C THR A 148 -6.72 -10.64 -12.13
N PRO A 149 -5.66 -11.22 -12.70
CA PRO A 149 -4.95 -10.62 -13.83
C PRO A 149 -5.90 -10.43 -15.02
N GLN A 150 -5.90 -9.24 -15.61
CA GLN A 150 -6.76 -8.90 -16.73
C GLN A 150 -6.12 -7.83 -17.63
N ASN A 151 -6.00 -8.12 -18.93
CA ASN A 151 -5.56 -7.16 -19.95
C ASN A 151 -4.24 -6.43 -19.64
N GLY A 152 -3.27 -7.14 -19.03
CA GLY A 152 -1.97 -6.59 -18.62
C GLY A 152 -1.99 -5.76 -17.33
N GLY A 153 -3.15 -5.65 -16.66
CA GLY A 153 -3.36 -5.08 -15.34
C GLY A 153 -4.09 -6.07 -14.41
N PHE A 154 -4.90 -5.53 -13.49
CA PHE A 154 -5.64 -6.32 -12.52
C PHE A 154 -7.10 -5.89 -12.42
N SER A 155 -8.01 -6.87 -12.38
CA SER A 155 -9.35 -6.69 -11.82
C SER A 155 -9.30 -6.98 -10.33
N VAL A 156 -10.02 -6.18 -9.53
CA VAL A 156 -9.98 -6.26 -8.07
C VAL A 156 -11.37 -6.32 -7.49
N GLN A 157 -11.63 -7.34 -6.67
CA GLN A 157 -12.84 -7.49 -5.88
C GLN A 157 -12.51 -7.30 -4.39
N ILE A 158 -13.22 -6.40 -3.70
CA ILE A 158 -13.09 -6.22 -2.26
C ILE A 158 -13.86 -7.35 -1.58
N LEU A 159 -13.18 -8.11 -0.72
CA LEU A 159 -13.76 -9.19 0.08
C LEU A 159 -14.12 -8.72 1.50
N GLY A 160 -13.44 -7.70 2.01
CA GLY A 160 -13.64 -7.15 3.33
C GLY A 160 -12.53 -6.19 3.75
N GLY A 161 -12.46 -5.88 5.05
CA GLY A 161 -11.46 -4.97 5.60
C GLY A 161 -11.84 -4.45 6.99
N GLY A 162 -11.19 -3.36 7.42
CA GLY A 162 -11.51 -2.67 8.67
C GLY A 162 -12.86 -1.93 8.56
N CYS A 163 -13.79 -2.28 9.45
CA CYS A 163 -15.16 -1.74 9.42
C CYS A 163 -15.30 -0.42 10.19
N ASP A 164 -14.43 -0.16 11.16
CA ASP A 164 -14.52 0.97 12.07
C ASP A 164 -13.22 1.78 12.20
N LEU A 165 -12.08 1.16 11.98
CA LEU A 165 -10.77 1.77 12.10
C LEU A 165 -9.76 1.02 11.23
N HIS A 166 -8.78 1.73 10.64
CA HIS A 166 -7.67 1.10 9.96
C HIS A 166 -6.56 0.70 10.93
N ALA A 167 -5.86 -0.41 10.62
CA ALA A 167 -4.86 -0.97 11.52
C ALA A 167 -3.70 0.01 11.82
N GLY A 168 -3.22 0.75 10.82
CA GLY A 168 -2.17 1.74 11.05
C GLY A 168 -2.65 2.92 11.88
N GLN A 169 -3.91 3.36 11.73
CA GLN A 169 -4.48 4.38 12.63
C GLN A 169 -4.53 3.90 14.08
N LEU A 170 -4.88 2.63 14.30
CA LEU A 170 -4.88 2.05 15.64
C LEU A 170 -3.46 2.03 16.24
N VAL A 171 -2.47 1.62 15.45
CA VAL A 171 -1.04 1.63 15.83
C VAL A 171 -0.61 3.04 16.23
N ASP A 172 -0.87 4.02 15.38
CA ASP A 172 -0.48 5.42 15.64
C ASP A 172 -1.17 6.01 16.86
N ARG A 173 -2.48 5.77 17.03
CA ARG A 173 -3.25 6.25 18.19
C ARG A 173 -2.73 5.67 19.50
N VAL A 174 -2.41 4.38 19.52
CA VAL A 174 -1.84 3.73 20.73
C VAL A 174 -0.41 4.21 20.97
N GLY A 175 0.41 4.37 19.93
CA GLY A 175 1.76 4.92 20.08
C GLY A 175 1.77 6.33 20.64
N VAL A 176 0.95 7.24 20.09
CA VAL A 176 0.79 8.61 20.61
C VAL A 176 0.26 8.61 22.05
N MET A 177 -0.69 7.73 22.39
CA MET A 177 -1.19 7.55 23.75
C MET A 177 -0.06 7.14 24.72
N LEU A 178 0.91 6.37 24.27
CA LEU A 178 2.09 5.95 25.06
C LEU A 178 3.23 6.99 25.02
N GLY A 179 3.03 8.16 24.40
CA GLY A 179 4.02 9.25 24.33
C GLY A 179 5.02 9.14 23.19
N LEU A 180 4.79 8.26 22.21
CA LEU A 180 5.66 8.12 21.04
C LEU A 180 5.35 9.16 19.96
N PRO A 181 6.35 9.55 19.13
CA PRO A 181 6.12 10.46 18.01
C PRO A 181 5.25 9.82 16.92
N PHE A 182 4.57 10.66 16.13
CA PHE A 182 3.84 10.23 14.93
C PHE A 182 4.75 10.32 13.69
N PRO A 183 4.74 9.32 12.79
CA PRO A 183 4.05 8.01 12.87
C PRO A 183 4.74 7.07 13.86
N ALA A 184 3.95 6.32 14.65
CA ALA A 184 4.44 5.60 15.82
C ALA A 184 4.82 4.13 15.56
N GLY A 185 4.61 3.61 14.34
CA GLY A 185 4.67 2.18 14.06
C GLY A 185 6.00 1.52 14.43
N GLU A 186 7.12 2.10 14.03
CA GLU A 186 8.46 1.56 14.25
C GLU A 186 8.85 1.61 15.75
N GLU A 187 8.66 2.76 16.38
CA GLU A 187 8.99 2.93 17.82
C GLU A 187 8.10 2.03 18.70
N LEU A 188 6.83 1.88 18.32
CA LEU A 188 5.91 1.01 19.05
C LEU A 188 6.29 -0.48 18.88
N GLU A 189 6.79 -0.89 17.72
CA GLU A 189 7.33 -2.22 17.51
C GLU A 189 8.57 -2.46 18.37
N HIS A 190 9.51 -1.51 18.42
CA HIS A 190 10.69 -1.60 19.27
C HIS A 190 10.34 -1.75 20.74
N LEU A 191 9.27 -1.10 21.22
CA LEU A 191 8.74 -1.31 22.55
C LEU A 191 8.17 -2.72 22.71
N ALA A 192 7.31 -3.16 21.79
CA ALA A 192 6.62 -4.45 21.85
C ALA A 192 7.60 -5.64 21.89
N LEU A 193 8.73 -5.54 21.19
CA LEU A 193 9.78 -6.58 21.19
C LEU A 193 10.47 -6.77 22.55
N LYS A 194 10.35 -5.80 23.46
CA LYS A 194 10.89 -5.87 24.83
C LYS A 194 9.85 -6.34 25.88
N GLY A 195 8.58 -6.47 25.45
CA GLY A 195 7.46 -6.82 26.32
C GLY A 195 6.85 -8.17 25.97
N SER A 196 5.82 -8.50 26.72
CA SER A 196 4.97 -9.67 26.49
C SER A 196 3.50 -9.24 26.53
N PRO A 197 2.59 -9.90 25.76
CA PRO A 197 1.18 -9.57 25.81
C PRO A 197 0.63 -9.66 27.23
N ALA A 198 0.13 -8.54 27.78
CA ALA A 198 -0.40 -8.45 29.15
C ALA A 198 -1.68 -9.29 29.32
N LYS A 199 -2.45 -9.46 28.25
CA LYS A 199 -3.63 -10.34 28.24
C LYS A 199 -3.99 -10.79 26.83
N LYS A 200 -4.72 -11.90 26.73
CA LYS A 200 -5.37 -12.31 25.50
C LYS A 200 -6.60 -11.43 25.24
N VAL A 201 -6.66 -10.79 24.08
CA VAL A 201 -7.77 -9.95 23.67
C VAL A 201 -8.63 -10.70 22.64
N LYS A 202 -9.96 -10.69 22.84
CA LYS A 202 -10.89 -11.30 21.88
C LYS A 202 -10.88 -10.48 20.59
N ILE A 203 -10.61 -11.14 19.47
CA ILE A 203 -10.70 -10.54 18.14
C ILE A 203 -12.15 -10.44 17.67
N SER A 204 -12.46 -9.44 16.84
CA SER A 204 -13.77 -9.23 16.24
C SER A 204 -13.66 -9.32 14.73
N VAL A 205 -13.80 -10.54 14.19
CA VAL A 205 -13.71 -10.84 12.77
C VAL A 205 -14.97 -11.54 12.30
N LYS A 206 -15.57 -11.06 11.20
CA LYS A 206 -16.71 -11.68 10.51
C LYS A 206 -16.40 -11.77 9.01
N GLY A 207 -16.26 -12.99 8.49
CA GLY A 207 -15.75 -13.19 7.12
C GLY A 207 -14.37 -12.56 6.96
N CYS A 208 -14.20 -11.69 5.98
CA CYS A 208 -12.99 -10.91 5.75
C CYS A 208 -13.03 -9.49 6.37
N GLY A 209 -14.06 -9.16 7.16
CA GLY A 209 -14.18 -7.88 7.87
C GLY A 209 -13.75 -7.96 9.31
N CYS A 210 -13.22 -6.85 9.88
CA CYS A 210 -12.84 -6.77 11.29
C CYS A 210 -13.22 -5.43 11.93
N ASN A 211 -13.37 -5.42 13.27
CA ASN A 211 -13.49 -4.21 14.07
C ASN A 211 -12.25 -4.09 14.96
N LEU A 212 -11.62 -2.92 14.91
CA LEU A 212 -10.34 -2.64 15.57
C LEU A 212 -10.44 -1.62 16.69
N SER A 213 -11.47 -0.74 16.69
CA SER A 213 -11.59 0.37 17.64
C SER A 213 -11.66 -0.08 19.11
N GLY A 214 -12.27 -1.25 19.37
CA GLY A 214 -12.32 -1.84 20.71
C GLY A 214 -10.95 -2.07 21.34
N MET A 215 -9.93 -2.34 20.53
CA MET A 215 -8.56 -2.54 21.01
C MET A 215 -7.94 -1.25 21.56
N GLN A 216 -8.29 -0.07 21.02
CA GLN A 216 -7.85 1.21 21.58
C GLN A 216 -8.32 1.37 23.02
N ASN A 217 -9.58 1.02 23.33
CA ASN A 217 -10.12 1.07 24.68
C ASN A 217 -9.42 0.08 25.62
N VAL A 218 -9.07 -1.10 25.12
CA VAL A 218 -8.28 -2.08 25.87
C VAL A 218 -6.91 -1.51 26.24
N CYS A 219 -6.18 -0.91 25.29
CA CYS A 219 -4.89 -0.28 25.55
C CYS A 219 -4.99 0.86 26.57
N GLN A 220 -6.02 1.71 26.48
CA GLN A 220 -6.29 2.77 27.46
C GLN A 220 -6.55 2.21 28.87
N SER A 221 -7.30 1.12 28.97
CA SER A 221 -7.58 0.46 30.24
C SER A 221 -6.30 -0.11 30.88
N LEU A 222 -5.48 -0.78 30.06
CA LEU A 222 -4.17 -1.31 30.52
C LEU A 222 -3.25 -0.18 31.02
N GLN A 223 -3.19 0.94 30.30
CA GLN A 223 -2.41 2.11 30.72
C GLN A 223 -2.87 2.67 32.06
N ARG A 224 -4.19 2.82 32.26
CA ARG A 224 -4.76 3.27 33.56
C ARG A 224 -4.47 2.31 34.72
N GLN A 225 -4.31 1.02 34.42
CA GLN A 225 -3.94 -0.02 35.39
C GLN A 225 -2.44 -0.07 35.70
N GLY A 226 -1.64 0.81 35.09
CA GLY A 226 -0.18 0.85 35.28
C GLY A 226 0.59 -0.25 34.54
N THR A 227 -0.02 -0.91 33.54
CA THR A 227 0.66 -1.91 32.72
C THR A 227 1.84 -1.27 31.98
N PRO A 228 3.05 -1.89 31.96
CA PRO A 228 4.19 -1.35 31.23
C PRO A 228 3.90 -1.08 29.76
N ALA A 229 4.42 0.02 29.22
CA ALA A 229 4.16 0.44 27.84
C ALA A 229 4.54 -0.65 26.82
N GLN A 230 5.63 -1.38 27.06
CA GLN A 230 6.08 -2.49 26.23
C GLN A 230 5.07 -3.64 26.16
N ASP A 231 4.39 -3.95 27.26
CA ASP A 231 3.40 -5.03 27.32
C ASP A 231 2.08 -4.62 26.67
N ILE A 232 1.72 -3.32 26.75
CA ILE A 232 0.60 -2.76 26.01
C ILE A 232 0.88 -2.85 24.50
N ALA A 233 2.07 -2.46 24.05
CA ALA A 233 2.49 -2.54 22.66
C ALA A 233 2.50 -3.99 22.14
N ALA A 234 3.05 -4.92 22.93
CA ALA A 234 3.04 -6.36 22.61
C ALA A 234 1.60 -6.90 22.51
N THR A 235 0.70 -6.49 23.42
CA THR A 235 -0.72 -6.86 23.39
C THR A 235 -1.40 -6.40 22.11
N LEU A 236 -1.12 -5.16 21.68
CA LEU A 236 -1.66 -4.59 20.44
C LEU A 236 -1.22 -5.38 19.21
N PHE A 237 0.09 -5.62 19.04
CA PHE A 237 0.58 -6.31 17.85
C PHE A 237 0.19 -7.78 17.83
N HIS A 238 0.10 -8.44 18.97
CA HIS A 238 -0.46 -9.78 19.08
C HIS A 238 -1.95 -9.80 18.64
N PHE A 239 -2.75 -8.85 19.10
CA PHE A 239 -4.16 -8.71 18.68
C PHE A 239 -4.28 -8.49 17.17
N LEU A 240 -3.47 -7.58 16.59
CA LEU A 240 -3.47 -7.31 15.15
C LEU A 240 -3.04 -8.55 14.35
N GLY A 241 -1.99 -9.23 14.77
CA GLY A 241 -1.52 -10.47 14.13
C GLY A 241 -2.60 -11.54 14.11
N GLN A 242 -3.27 -11.79 15.24
CA GLN A 242 -4.36 -12.76 15.32
C GLN A 242 -5.60 -12.35 14.50
N THR A 243 -5.92 -11.05 14.48
CA THR A 243 -7.02 -10.52 13.66
C THR A 243 -6.75 -10.74 12.17
N LEU A 244 -5.59 -10.35 11.69
CA LEU A 244 -5.18 -10.51 10.28
C LEU A 244 -5.07 -11.99 9.91
N LEU A 245 -4.55 -12.84 10.79
CA LEU A 245 -4.50 -14.29 10.56
C LEU A 245 -5.90 -14.88 10.38
N GLN A 246 -6.85 -14.54 11.26
CA GLN A 246 -8.23 -15.04 11.14
C GLN A 246 -8.90 -14.55 9.85
N MET A 247 -8.71 -13.28 9.46
CA MET A 247 -9.21 -12.74 8.20
C MET A 247 -8.61 -13.49 7.00
N ALA A 248 -7.30 -13.75 7.04
CA ALA A 248 -6.58 -14.46 5.97
C ALA A 248 -7.03 -15.92 5.86
N GLN A 249 -7.22 -16.60 6.99
CA GLN A 249 -7.78 -17.98 7.00
C GLN A 249 -9.19 -18.01 6.44
N ASN A 250 -10.04 -17.05 6.74
CA ASN A 250 -11.40 -16.96 6.19
C ASN A 250 -11.38 -16.69 4.68
N ALA A 251 -10.54 -15.79 4.21
CA ALA A 251 -10.35 -15.52 2.79
C ALA A 251 -9.82 -16.74 2.04
N TYR A 252 -8.82 -17.43 2.62
CA TYR A 252 -8.23 -18.64 2.03
C TYR A 252 -9.19 -19.83 1.97
N ARG A 253 -10.08 -20.00 2.98
CA ARG A 253 -11.13 -21.03 2.92
C ARG A 253 -12.12 -20.78 1.78
N GLN A 254 -12.42 -19.51 1.50
CA GLN A 254 -13.31 -19.14 0.40
C GLN A 254 -12.63 -19.24 -0.96
N TYR A 255 -11.36 -18.83 -1.02
CA TYR A 255 -10.52 -18.83 -2.21
C TYR A 255 -9.12 -19.35 -1.83
N PRO A 256 -8.80 -20.63 -2.13
CA PRO A 256 -7.50 -21.20 -1.79
C PRO A 256 -6.40 -20.73 -2.75
N LEU A 257 -6.11 -19.43 -2.70
CA LEU A 257 -5.17 -18.71 -3.54
C LEU A 257 -3.96 -18.23 -2.72
N PRO A 258 -2.78 -17.99 -3.33
CA PRO A 258 -1.66 -17.36 -2.65
C PRO A 258 -2.05 -15.99 -2.11
N ILE A 259 -1.46 -15.59 -0.98
CA ILE A 259 -1.80 -14.35 -0.28
C ILE A 259 -0.61 -13.40 -0.30
N LEU A 260 -0.80 -12.19 -0.84
CA LEU A 260 0.18 -11.11 -0.83
C LEU A 260 -0.18 -10.08 0.24
N PHE A 261 0.71 -9.88 1.22
CA PHE A 261 0.58 -8.86 2.25
C PHE A 261 1.41 -7.63 1.89
N SER A 262 0.81 -6.43 1.98
CA SER A 262 1.43 -5.15 1.67
C SER A 262 0.94 -4.02 2.58
N GLY A 263 1.65 -2.89 2.55
CA GLY A 263 1.37 -1.71 3.38
C GLY A 263 2.27 -1.65 4.62
N GLY A 264 2.39 -0.44 5.19
CA GLY A 264 3.35 -0.15 6.26
C GLY A 264 3.17 -0.99 7.53
N VAL A 265 1.94 -1.38 7.87
CA VAL A 265 1.66 -2.25 9.03
C VAL A 265 2.24 -3.65 8.84
N MET A 266 2.32 -4.12 7.59
CA MET A 266 2.85 -5.46 7.27
C MET A 266 4.38 -5.55 7.32
N ALA A 267 5.07 -4.42 7.49
CA ALA A 267 6.50 -4.39 7.80
C ALA A 267 6.80 -4.89 9.22
N ASN A 268 5.80 -4.85 10.13
CA ASN A 268 5.94 -5.25 11.51
C ASN A 268 6.28 -6.74 11.64
N SER A 269 7.40 -7.04 12.32
CA SER A 269 7.94 -8.40 12.47
C SER A 269 7.04 -9.31 13.31
N ILE A 270 6.37 -8.78 14.34
CA ILE A 270 5.49 -9.56 15.24
C ILE A 270 4.26 -10.05 14.44
N ILE A 271 3.66 -9.15 13.67
CA ILE A 271 2.53 -9.51 12.79
C ILE A 271 2.98 -10.50 11.72
N LYS A 272 4.10 -10.23 11.05
CA LYS A 272 4.64 -11.09 10.00
C LYS A 272 4.92 -12.51 10.54
N ASN A 273 5.55 -12.63 11.71
CA ASN A 273 5.84 -13.92 12.34
C ASN A 273 4.56 -14.69 12.69
N THR A 274 3.48 -13.99 13.08
CA THR A 274 2.18 -14.62 13.35
C THR A 274 1.56 -15.26 12.09
N LEU A 275 1.79 -14.66 10.92
CA LEU A 275 1.23 -15.10 9.64
C LEU A 275 2.11 -16.14 8.93
N THR A 276 3.42 -16.07 9.13
CA THR A 276 4.40 -16.93 8.45
C THR A 276 4.19 -18.41 8.83
N GLY A 277 4.19 -19.28 7.82
CA GLY A 277 4.03 -20.74 7.99
C GLY A 277 2.59 -21.20 8.23
N GLN A 278 1.62 -20.28 8.39
CA GLN A 278 0.21 -20.62 8.59
C GLN A 278 -0.58 -20.73 7.27
N LEU A 279 -0.14 -20.01 6.26
CA LEU A 279 -0.80 -19.86 4.95
C LEU A 279 0.27 -19.67 3.86
N PRO A 280 -0.07 -19.85 2.56
CA PRO A 280 0.83 -19.50 1.45
C PRO A 280 0.95 -17.97 1.31
N ALA A 281 1.69 -17.35 2.24
CA ALA A 281 1.80 -15.92 2.43
C ALA A 281 3.12 -15.37 1.87
N TYR A 282 3.02 -14.28 1.11
CA TYR A 282 4.12 -13.49 0.60
C TYR A 282 4.03 -12.07 1.15
N PHE A 283 5.17 -11.45 1.44
CA PHE A 283 5.22 -10.13 2.06
C PHE A 283 6.00 -9.17 1.17
N ALA A 284 5.37 -8.04 0.84
CA ALA A 284 6.04 -6.95 0.15
C ALA A 284 7.09 -6.30 1.07
N THR A 285 8.19 -5.84 0.48
CA THR A 285 9.20 -5.09 1.23
C THR A 285 8.78 -3.62 1.42
N PRO A 286 9.27 -2.94 2.47
CA PRO A 286 8.91 -1.55 2.76
C PRO A 286 9.23 -0.57 1.62
N GLU A 287 10.29 -0.82 0.83
CA GLU A 287 10.77 0.08 -0.23
C GLU A 287 9.70 0.36 -1.29
N LEU A 288 8.91 -0.66 -1.67
CA LEU A 288 7.85 -0.55 -2.67
C LEU A 288 6.44 -0.60 -2.08
N SER A 289 6.29 -0.67 -0.74
CA SER A 289 4.97 -0.72 -0.08
C SER A 289 4.23 0.62 -0.05
N GLY A 290 4.93 1.75 -0.24
CA GLY A 290 4.30 3.07 -0.32
C GLY A 290 3.95 3.45 -1.76
N ASP A 291 3.21 4.56 -1.92
CA ASP A 291 2.86 5.11 -3.24
C ASP A 291 4.11 5.31 -4.09
N ASN A 292 4.14 4.66 -5.23
CA ASN A 292 5.23 4.77 -6.17
C ASN A 292 4.77 4.39 -7.59
N ALA A 293 5.48 4.91 -8.59
CA ALA A 293 5.20 4.67 -10.00
C ALA A 293 5.88 3.40 -10.57
N VAL A 294 6.68 2.68 -9.76
CA VAL A 294 7.41 1.48 -10.24
C VAL A 294 6.43 0.39 -10.68
N GLY A 295 5.37 0.17 -9.89
CA GLY A 295 4.32 -0.79 -10.26
C GLY A 295 3.60 -0.40 -11.55
N ILE A 296 3.33 0.89 -11.77
CA ILE A 296 2.73 1.41 -12.99
C ILE A 296 3.66 1.19 -14.20
N ALA A 297 4.95 1.48 -14.06
CA ALA A 297 5.94 1.22 -15.11
C ALA A 297 6.06 -0.28 -15.44
N CYS A 298 6.04 -1.13 -14.42
CA CYS A 298 6.05 -2.59 -14.60
C CYS A 298 4.84 -3.08 -15.40
N LEU A 299 3.62 -2.64 -15.02
CA LEU A 299 2.39 -3.00 -15.73
C LEU A 299 2.42 -2.51 -17.19
N ALA A 300 2.92 -1.29 -17.44
CA ALA A 300 3.06 -0.75 -18.78
C ALA A 300 3.99 -1.60 -19.64
N LEU A 301 5.15 -2.00 -19.11
CA LEU A 301 6.08 -2.86 -19.82
C LEU A 301 5.50 -4.24 -20.11
N LYS A 302 4.79 -4.83 -19.14
CA LYS A 302 4.11 -6.13 -19.33
C LYS A 302 3.04 -6.05 -20.41
N LYS A 303 2.22 -5.00 -20.40
CA LYS A 303 1.17 -4.79 -21.39
C LYS A 303 1.75 -4.55 -22.78
N PHE A 304 2.83 -3.79 -22.88
CA PHE A 304 3.56 -3.56 -24.13
C PHE A 304 4.15 -4.85 -24.72
N ASN A 305 4.65 -5.76 -23.87
CA ASN A 305 5.23 -7.03 -24.33
C ASN A 305 4.18 -8.10 -24.67
N ALA A 306 2.92 -7.90 -24.27
CA ALA A 306 1.84 -8.85 -24.53
C ALA A 306 1.04 -8.53 -25.82
N GLY A 307 1.18 -7.34 -26.37
CA GLY A 307 0.57 -6.89 -27.66
C GLY A 307 1.56 -6.73 -28.74
#